data_c62ccdde6ded81ea4671dea0571a6127
#
_entry.id   c62ccdde6ded81ea4671dea0571a6127
#
_cell.length_a   1.000
_cell.length_b   1.000
_cell.length_c   1.000
_cell.angle_alpha   90.00
_cell.angle_beta   90.00
_cell.angle_gamma   90.00
#
_symmetry.space_group_name_H-M   'P 1'
#
loop_
_entity.id
_entity.type
_entity.pdbx_description
1 polymer ?
#
loop_
_entity_poly.entity_id
_entity_poly.type
_entity_poly.pdbx_seq_one_letter_code
_entity_poly.pdbx_strand_id
1 'polypeptide(L)'
;MATKLATPGVYIEEKSSFGNTVVSVPTAVPAFVGYTEIALRGTQSLLNVPTRISSFAEYCTLFGDAPKTKFEVSNDEESSSYSVKMIKSTRYLMYDSLRLYFANGGSDCYIVSVGNYSGNISAKKLNDPKTGGGLAALEKHLEPTIVVIPDSVLLSEADCYSIQAAMLLHCGHKMKNRFAILDVYNGDKERTFDDSDVVTKFREGVGSNQLAWGAAYYPFLNTSTTSESEIDFTRVSNRESLVEIINTEVEKNIENNKLSDAKGEAIKEIVAKMIDASSSDIISIQSTLKTVSPGFNQIMSKMLDELNVMPPSAAMAGAYSMVDNSINVAKSPANISLGSVLSPVVNITQENQEDLNTPLNGKSINAIRSFTGKGTLVWGARTLDGNSQDWKYISVRRTMTYLEQSIKSASEAFVFSPNNSTTWSTLRSTVSNFLTNQWSSGLLAGSSTDDAFQVQIGLGTTMTSNDILDGILRMTVKVAIVRPAEFIVLTFEQKQQQS
;
A
#
# COMPACT_ATOMS: atom_id res chain seq x y z
N MET A 1 -18.27 -45.12 11.04
CA MET A 1 -18.74 -46.49 11.32
C MET A 1 -20.24 -46.51 11.11
N ALA A 2 -20.72 -47.37 10.22
CA ALA A 2 -22.14 -47.48 10.01
C ALA A 2 -22.81 -48.11 11.23
N THR A 3 -23.70 -47.39 11.88
CA THR A 3 -24.46 -47.90 13.04
C THR A 3 -25.38 -49.01 12.52
N LYS A 4 -25.21 -50.23 13.02
CA LYS A 4 -26.04 -51.34 12.64
C LYS A 4 -27.43 -51.14 13.25
N LEU A 5 -28.41 -50.83 12.42
CA LEU A 5 -29.80 -50.68 12.83
C LEU A 5 -30.38 -52.06 13.18
N ALA A 6 -30.54 -52.38 14.50
CA ALA A 6 -30.92 -53.74 14.97
C ALA A 6 -32.28 -53.78 15.64
N THR A 7 -32.92 -52.68 15.93
CA THR A 7 -34.26 -52.61 16.56
C THR A 7 -35.18 -51.63 15.82
N PRO A 8 -36.49 -51.88 15.71
CA PRO A 8 -37.45 -50.91 15.18
C PRO A 8 -37.45 -49.61 16.07
N GLY A 9 -37.14 -48.48 15.48
CA GLY A 9 -37.14 -47.17 16.18
C GLY A 9 -36.79 -46.02 15.23
N VAL A 10 -36.91 -44.80 15.72
CA VAL A 10 -36.49 -43.58 15.00
C VAL A 10 -35.03 -43.36 15.33
N TYR A 11 -34.18 -43.36 14.31
CA TYR A 11 -32.74 -43.11 14.43
C TYR A 11 -32.47 -41.72 13.88
N ILE A 12 -31.75 -40.92 14.66
CA ILE A 12 -31.26 -39.62 14.24
C ILE A 12 -29.83 -39.84 13.74
N GLU A 13 -29.61 -39.67 12.45
CA GLU A 13 -28.27 -39.61 11.84
C GLU A 13 -27.92 -38.13 11.69
N GLU A 14 -27.02 -37.62 12.52
CA GLU A 14 -26.44 -36.30 12.32
C GLU A 14 -25.46 -36.37 11.14
N LYS A 15 -25.91 -35.96 9.97
CA LYS A 15 -25.00 -35.67 8.88
C LYS A 15 -24.38 -34.32 9.11
N SER A 16 -23.07 -34.31 9.33
CA SER A 16 -22.30 -33.09 9.36
C SER A 16 -22.53 -32.32 8.06
N SER A 17 -23.31 -31.27 8.11
CA SER A 17 -23.63 -30.37 6.99
C SER A 17 -22.49 -29.35 6.78
N PHE A 18 -21.25 -29.73 7.03
CA PHE A 18 -20.07 -28.95 6.62
C PHE A 18 -19.86 -29.18 5.13
N GLY A 19 -20.44 -28.35 4.29
CA GLY A 19 -20.14 -28.60 2.91
C GLY A 19 -20.75 -27.67 1.89
N ASN A 20 -21.83 -27.00 2.14
CA ASN A 20 -22.56 -26.30 1.08
C ASN A 20 -22.61 -24.78 1.25
N THR A 21 -21.70 -24.19 2.02
CA THR A 21 -21.63 -22.74 2.19
C THR A 21 -20.32 -22.23 1.61
N VAL A 22 -20.40 -21.23 0.74
CA VAL A 22 -19.21 -20.51 0.24
C VAL A 22 -18.61 -19.73 1.41
N VAL A 23 -17.37 -20.05 1.75
CA VAL A 23 -16.61 -19.27 2.73
C VAL A 23 -16.00 -18.08 2.00
N SER A 24 -16.27 -16.88 2.51
CA SER A 24 -15.72 -15.64 1.98
C SER A 24 -14.19 -15.60 2.13
N VAL A 25 -13.49 -15.29 1.06
CA VAL A 25 -12.02 -15.12 1.11
C VAL A 25 -11.68 -13.72 1.68
N PRO A 26 -10.52 -13.54 2.30
CA PRO A 26 -10.04 -12.22 2.71
C PRO A 26 -9.92 -11.27 1.53
N THR A 27 -10.15 -9.97 1.74
CA THR A 27 -10.08 -8.96 0.67
C THR A 27 -8.88 -8.02 0.80
N ALA A 28 -8.38 -7.79 2.02
CA ALA A 28 -7.36 -6.78 2.30
C ALA A 28 -6.20 -7.36 3.12
N VAL A 29 -5.49 -8.33 2.55
CA VAL A 29 -4.25 -8.89 3.12
C VAL A 29 -3.10 -8.47 2.21
N PRO A 30 -2.39 -7.36 2.52
CA PRO A 30 -1.27 -6.91 1.70
C PRO A 30 -0.02 -7.76 1.91
N ALA A 31 0.77 -7.86 0.85
CA ALA A 31 2.14 -8.34 0.88
C ALA A 31 3.08 -7.18 0.55
N PHE A 32 3.99 -6.90 1.46
CA PHE A 32 5.05 -5.92 1.30
C PHE A 32 6.34 -6.62 0.91
N VAL A 33 6.98 -6.15 -0.16
CA VAL A 33 8.26 -6.67 -0.64
C VAL A 33 9.30 -5.55 -0.55
N GLY A 34 10.43 -5.81 0.14
CA GLY A 34 11.47 -4.79 0.31
C GLY A 34 12.60 -5.23 1.23
N TYR A 35 13.40 -4.28 1.65
CA TYR A 35 14.56 -4.50 2.50
C TYR A 35 14.21 -4.34 3.97
N THR A 36 14.89 -5.12 4.83
CA THR A 36 14.69 -5.12 6.29
C THR A 36 16.06 -5.14 6.97
N GLU A 37 16.13 -4.81 8.26
CA GLU A 37 17.40 -4.88 8.99
C GLU A 37 17.92 -6.32 9.07
N ILE A 38 17.06 -7.22 9.52
CA ILE A 38 17.27 -8.66 9.61
C ILE A 38 16.10 -9.40 8.95
N ALA A 39 16.20 -10.71 8.79
CA ALA A 39 15.10 -11.56 8.36
C ALA A 39 15.28 -12.94 9.01
N LEU A 40 14.89 -13.07 10.28
CA LEU A 40 15.17 -14.25 11.10
C LEU A 40 14.00 -14.61 12.01
N ARG A 41 13.73 -15.91 12.15
CA ARG A 41 12.88 -16.47 13.18
C ARG A 41 13.73 -17.43 14.02
N GLY A 42 14.28 -16.93 15.13
CA GLY A 42 15.34 -17.64 15.85
C GLY A 42 16.58 -17.78 14.96
N THR A 43 16.95 -19.00 14.62
CA THR A 43 18.08 -19.31 13.72
C THR A 43 17.67 -19.50 12.26
N GLN A 44 16.36 -19.54 11.96
CA GLN A 44 15.87 -19.76 10.61
C GLN A 44 15.84 -18.46 9.82
N SER A 45 16.44 -18.45 8.62
CA SER A 45 16.37 -17.32 7.70
C SER A 45 14.98 -17.20 7.09
N LEU A 46 14.44 -15.98 7.09
CA LEU A 46 13.20 -15.59 6.42
C LEU A 46 13.44 -14.83 5.09
N LEU A 47 14.69 -14.79 4.62
CA LEU A 47 15.01 -14.11 3.35
C LEU A 47 14.26 -14.76 2.19
N ASN A 48 13.52 -13.94 1.42
CA ASN A 48 12.62 -14.38 0.34
C ASN A 48 11.52 -15.38 0.77
N VAL A 49 11.20 -15.43 2.06
CA VAL A 49 10.11 -16.27 2.58
C VAL A 49 8.93 -15.37 2.97
N PRO A 50 7.80 -15.43 2.24
CA PRO A 50 6.60 -14.69 2.61
C PRO A 50 6.16 -15.07 4.03
N THR A 51 6.27 -14.12 4.94
CA THR A 51 6.02 -14.33 6.38
C THR A 51 4.85 -13.46 6.81
N ARG A 52 3.79 -14.09 7.34
CA ARG A 52 2.64 -13.39 7.89
C ARG A 52 3.00 -12.79 9.24
N ILE A 53 2.57 -11.56 9.45
CA ILE A 53 2.63 -10.82 10.71
C ILE A 53 1.28 -10.20 11.01
N SER A 54 0.97 -10.02 12.28
CA SER A 54 -0.30 -9.44 12.76
C SER A 54 -0.13 -8.07 13.43
N SER A 55 1.10 -7.66 13.69
CA SER A 55 1.39 -6.40 14.36
C SER A 55 2.76 -5.84 14.00
N PHE A 56 2.95 -4.54 14.21
CA PHE A 56 4.24 -3.88 14.02
C PHE A 56 5.32 -4.41 15.00
N ALA A 57 4.93 -4.76 16.23
CA ALA A 57 5.86 -5.36 17.20
C ALA A 57 6.39 -6.73 16.73
N GLU A 58 5.55 -7.54 16.09
CA GLU A 58 5.98 -8.81 15.49
C GLU A 58 6.93 -8.57 14.32
N TYR A 59 6.69 -7.52 13.51
CA TYR A 59 7.63 -7.11 12.47
C TYR A 59 9.00 -6.80 13.04
N CYS A 60 9.10 -5.94 14.07
CA CYS A 60 10.38 -5.60 14.69
C CYS A 60 11.11 -6.84 15.23
N THR A 61 10.39 -7.79 15.80
CA THR A 61 10.97 -9.04 16.33
C THR A 61 11.60 -9.90 15.22
N LEU A 62 10.98 -9.98 14.05
CA LEU A 62 11.40 -10.87 12.95
C LEU A 62 12.29 -10.18 11.92
N PHE A 63 12.11 -8.88 11.73
CA PHE A 63 12.72 -8.11 10.64
C PHE A 63 13.58 -6.93 11.09
N GLY A 64 13.62 -6.65 12.40
CA GLY A 64 14.49 -5.63 13.01
C GLY A 64 13.93 -4.23 13.00
N ASP A 65 14.82 -3.27 13.17
CA ASP A 65 14.52 -1.87 13.42
C ASP A 65 14.66 -0.97 12.18
N ALA A 66 14.48 0.34 12.39
CA ALA A 66 14.55 1.37 11.36
C ALA A 66 15.95 1.49 10.74
N PRO A 67 16.04 1.79 9.43
CA PRO A 67 17.30 2.08 8.80
C PRO A 67 17.90 3.38 9.35
N LYS A 68 19.22 3.39 9.56
CA LYS A 68 19.95 4.59 9.97
C LYS A 68 20.32 5.42 8.74
N THR A 69 19.32 6.04 8.11
CA THR A 69 19.52 6.93 6.96
C THR A 69 20.50 8.03 7.30
N LYS A 70 21.48 8.27 6.40
CA LYS A 70 22.54 9.25 6.56
C LYS A 70 22.28 10.50 5.73
N PHE A 71 22.86 11.62 6.21
CA PHE A 71 22.74 12.94 5.59
C PHE A 71 24.10 13.59 5.47
N GLU A 72 24.25 14.44 4.46
CA GLU A 72 25.32 15.41 4.32
C GLU A 72 24.76 16.80 4.61
N VAL A 73 25.51 17.60 5.38
CA VAL A 73 25.13 18.96 5.73
C VAL A 73 26.18 19.94 5.20
N SER A 74 25.72 21.10 4.75
CA SER A 74 26.60 22.19 4.32
C SER A 74 25.95 23.54 4.60
N ASN A 75 26.77 24.58 4.72
CA ASN A 75 26.27 25.96 4.69
C ASN A 75 25.79 26.29 3.28
N ASP A 76 24.65 26.91 3.19
CA ASP A 76 24.17 27.57 1.98
C ASP A 76 24.47 29.07 2.11
N GLU A 77 25.57 29.49 1.47
CA GLU A 77 26.07 30.87 1.56
C GLU A 77 25.08 31.88 0.94
N GLU A 78 24.29 31.45 -0.06
CA GLU A 78 23.36 32.34 -0.77
C GLU A 78 22.10 32.63 0.04
N SER A 79 21.57 31.65 0.78
CA SER A 79 20.29 31.78 1.50
C SER A 79 20.45 31.99 3.01
N SER A 80 21.66 32.09 3.56
CA SER A 80 21.94 32.13 5.01
C SER A 80 21.23 30.96 5.76
N SER A 81 21.03 29.84 5.10
CA SER A 81 20.41 28.62 5.62
C SER A 81 21.37 27.44 5.52
N TYR A 82 20.97 26.32 6.08
CA TYR A 82 21.73 25.08 5.98
C TYR A 82 21.13 24.18 4.90
N SER A 83 21.96 23.59 4.05
CA SER A 83 21.55 22.54 3.13
C SER A 83 21.71 21.19 3.83
N VAL A 84 20.68 20.37 3.74
CA VAL A 84 20.66 19.00 4.25
C VAL A 84 20.31 18.09 3.08
N LYS A 85 21.17 17.14 2.78
CA LYS A 85 21.00 16.24 1.64
C LYS A 85 21.02 14.79 2.10
N MET A 86 19.95 14.08 1.85
CA MET A 86 19.84 12.65 2.17
C MET A 86 20.77 11.82 1.27
N ILE A 87 21.52 10.89 1.86
CA ILE A 87 22.31 9.89 1.12
C ILE A 87 21.39 8.75 0.71
N LYS A 88 20.88 8.79 -0.53
CA LYS A 88 19.88 7.87 -1.06
C LYS A 88 20.23 6.38 -0.89
N SER A 89 21.49 6.01 -0.96
CA SER A 89 21.95 4.61 -0.79
C SER A 89 21.74 4.05 0.63
N THR A 90 21.43 4.91 1.60
CA THR A 90 21.16 4.53 3.01
C THR A 90 19.69 4.58 3.37
N ARG A 91 18.82 5.00 2.43
CA ARG A 91 17.36 5.07 2.62
C ARG A 91 16.71 3.75 2.24
N TYR A 92 15.83 3.25 3.10
CA TYR A 92 14.95 2.12 2.88
C TYR A 92 13.59 2.44 3.45
N LEU A 93 12.52 2.06 2.77
CA LEU A 93 11.17 2.53 3.10
C LEU A 93 10.29 1.50 3.82
N MET A 94 10.69 0.22 3.84
CA MET A 94 9.85 -0.85 4.37
C MET A 94 9.39 -0.59 5.82
N TYR A 95 10.31 -0.23 6.72
CA TYR A 95 10.02 -0.01 8.13
C TYR A 95 8.99 1.11 8.34
N ASP A 96 9.25 2.29 7.76
CA ASP A 96 8.36 3.45 7.88
C ASP A 96 7.03 3.22 7.15
N SER A 97 7.04 2.47 6.04
CA SER A 97 5.85 2.05 5.31
C SER A 97 4.94 1.17 6.16
N LEU A 98 5.50 0.25 6.93
CA LEU A 98 4.70 -0.60 7.82
C LEU A 98 4.14 0.20 9.00
N ARG A 99 4.89 1.14 9.57
CA ARG A 99 4.34 2.08 10.58
C ARG A 99 3.12 2.81 10.01
N LEU A 100 3.26 3.32 8.80
CA LEU A 100 2.18 4.04 8.12
C LEU A 100 0.99 3.13 7.78
N TYR A 101 1.25 1.89 7.38
CA TYR A 101 0.23 0.88 7.15
C TYR A 101 -0.61 0.59 8.41
N PHE A 102 0.04 0.29 9.52
CA PHE A 102 -0.66 0.00 10.78
C PHE A 102 -1.38 1.24 11.35
N ALA A 103 -0.80 2.44 11.18
CA ALA A 103 -1.44 3.70 11.59
C ALA A 103 -2.73 4.01 10.81
N ASN A 104 -2.91 3.41 9.62
CA ASN A 104 -4.08 3.56 8.76
C ASN A 104 -5.08 2.39 8.86
N GLY A 105 -5.04 1.61 9.94
CA GLY A 105 -5.97 0.50 10.16
C GLY A 105 -5.57 -0.81 9.49
N GLY A 106 -4.28 -0.94 9.16
CA GLY A 106 -3.69 -2.19 8.72
C GLY A 106 -3.85 -3.30 9.77
N SER A 107 -4.04 -4.52 9.29
CA SER A 107 -4.17 -5.74 10.09
C SER A 107 -3.11 -6.75 9.66
N ASP A 108 -3.48 -8.02 9.54
CA ASP A 108 -2.57 -9.04 9.04
C ASP A 108 -1.99 -8.70 7.67
N CYS A 109 -0.68 -8.88 7.52
CA CYS A 109 0.01 -8.69 6.24
C CYS A 109 1.17 -9.68 6.08
N TYR A 110 1.69 -9.77 4.87
CA TYR A 110 2.85 -10.59 4.54
C TYR A 110 4.06 -9.69 4.29
N ILE A 111 5.21 -10.11 4.82
CA ILE A 111 6.50 -9.46 4.58
C ILE A 111 7.39 -10.41 3.77
N VAL A 112 7.97 -9.90 2.70
CA VAL A 112 9.01 -10.58 1.92
C VAL A 112 10.27 -9.72 1.98
N SER A 113 11.19 -10.11 2.85
CA SER A 113 12.51 -9.48 2.92
C SER A 113 13.38 -9.96 1.77
N VAL A 114 13.96 -9.03 1.01
CA VAL A 114 14.84 -9.32 -0.14
C VAL A 114 16.31 -9.03 0.13
N GLY A 115 16.62 -8.52 1.32
CA GLY A 115 17.98 -8.18 1.74
C GLY A 115 17.98 -7.29 2.98
N ASN A 116 19.17 -6.97 3.45
CA ASN A 116 19.39 -6.09 4.58
C ASN A 116 19.82 -4.68 4.14
N TYR A 117 20.02 -3.77 5.13
CA TYR A 117 20.40 -2.37 4.89
C TYR A 117 21.88 -2.16 4.51
N SER A 118 22.60 -3.20 4.09
CA SER A 118 24.06 -3.13 3.81
C SER A 118 24.41 -2.85 2.35
N GLY A 119 23.44 -2.57 1.48
CA GLY A 119 23.74 -2.38 0.06
C GLY A 119 22.68 -1.62 -0.70
N ASN A 120 22.98 -1.29 -1.95
CA ASN A 120 22.03 -0.62 -2.82
C ASN A 120 20.78 -1.46 -3.08
N ILE A 121 19.64 -0.79 -3.17
CA ILE A 121 18.38 -1.39 -3.60
C ILE A 121 18.53 -1.85 -5.06
N SER A 122 18.07 -3.05 -5.36
CA SER A 122 18.20 -3.67 -6.67
C SER A 122 16.85 -4.19 -7.17
N ALA A 123 16.48 -3.79 -8.38
CA ALA A 123 15.27 -4.28 -9.05
C ALA A 123 15.27 -5.82 -9.15
N LYS A 124 16.43 -6.41 -9.42
CA LYS A 124 16.57 -7.88 -9.49
C LYS A 124 16.23 -8.56 -8.16
N LYS A 125 16.58 -7.98 -7.01
CA LYS A 125 16.21 -8.55 -5.70
C LYS A 125 14.73 -8.36 -5.41
N LEU A 126 14.14 -7.22 -5.78
CA LEU A 126 12.71 -6.96 -5.59
C LEU A 126 11.83 -7.89 -6.44
N ASN A 127 12.32 -8.34 -7.59
CA ASN A 127 11.63 -9.33 -8.42
C ASN A 127 12.66 -10.22 -9.13
N ASP A 128 12.89 -11.43 -8.60
CA ASP A 128 13.78 -12.42 -9.22
C ASP A 128 12.99 -13.69 -9.63
N PRO A 129 12.43 -13.71 -10.84
CA PRO A 129 11.70 -14.89 -11.34
C PRO A 129 12.57 -16.15 -11.48
N LYS A 130 13.91 -15.98 -11.60
CA LYS A 130 14.82 -17.13 -11.79
C LYS A 130 15.04 -17.90 -10.49
N THR A 131 15.20 -17.20 -9.37
CA THR A 131 15.40 -17.82 -8.06
C THR A 131 14.13 -17.93 -7.25
N GLY A 132 13.04 -17.31 -7.70
CA GLY A 132 11.78 -17.23 -6.97
C GLY A 132 11.85 -16.26 -5.79
N GLY A 133 12.69 -15.20 -5.86
CA GLY A 133 12.85 -14.20 -4.82
C GLY A 133 11.98 -12.95 -5.03
N GLY A 134 11.83 -12.17 -3.97
CA GLY A 134 11.06 -10.92 -3.99
C GLY A 134 9.59 -11.15 -4.34
N LEU A 135 9.09 -10.39 -5.33
CA LEU A 135 7.70 -10.51 -5.83
C LEU A 135 7.36 -11.94 -6.29
N ALA A 136 8.33 -12.63 -6.92
CA ALA A 136 8.12 -13.98 -7.41
C ALA A 136 7.91 -15.00 -6.26
N ALA A 137 8.41 -14.75 -5.06
CA ALA A 137 8.17 -15.61 -3.91
C ALA A 137 6.68 -15.72 -3.55
N LEU A 138 5.90 -14.68 -3.86
CA LEU A 138 4.46 -14.65 -3.60
C LEU A 138 3.64 -15.55 -4.55
N GLU A 139 4.22 -16.09 -5.61
CA GLU A 139 3.48 -16.93 -6.57
C GLU A 139 2.98 -18.24 -5.96
N LYS A 140 3.64 -18.71 -4.91
CA LYS A 140 3.27 -19.94 -4.18
C LYS A 140 2.31 -19.69 -3.00
N HIS A 141 2.00 -18.44 -2.69
CA HIS A 141 1.14 -18.04 -1.58
C HIS A 141 -0.15 -17.40 -2.10
N LEU A 142 -1.29 -18.04 -1.87
CA LEU A 142 -2.58 -17.58 -2.40
C LEU A 142 -3.30 -16.54 -1.52
N GLU A 143 -2.94 -16.46 -0.23
CA GLU A 143 -3.63 -15.59 0.73
C GLU A 143 -3.47 -14.07 0.48
N PRO A 144 -2.27 -13.54 0.06
CA PRO A 144 -2.14 -12.11 -0.18
C PRO A 144 -3.07 -11.64 -1.29
N THR A 145 -3.79 -10.54 -1.03
CA THR A 145 -4.76 -9.94 -1.96
C THR A 145 -4.35 -8.56 -2.47
N ILE A 146 -3.32 -7.97 -1.89
CA ILE A 146 -2.73 -6.68 -2.28
C ILE A 146 -1.21 -6.84 -2.35
N VAL A 147 -0.57 -6.12 -3.27
CA VAL A 147 0.91 -6.09 -3.41
C VAL A 147 1.40 -4.66 -3.32
N VAL A 148 2.41 -4.44 -2.48
CA VAL A 148 3.07 -3.14 -2.27
C VAL A 148 4.58 -3.35 -2.27
N ILE A 149 5.32 -2.53 -3.03
CA ILE A 149 6.78 -2.53 -3.07
C ILE A 149 7.29 -1.11 -2.81
N PRO A 150 7.37 -0.67 -1.54
CA PRO A 150 7.69 0.72 -1.22
C PRO A 150 9.05 1.16 -1.73
N ASP A 151 10.05 0.29 -1.65
CA ASP A 151 11.42 0.57 -2.06
C ASP A 151 11.58 0.76 -3.58
N SER A 152 10.54 0.49 -4.39
CA SER A 152 10.59 0.63 -5.85
C SER A 152 10.90 2.06 -6.29
N VAL A 153 10.40 3.08 -5.57
CA VAL A 153 10.62 4.50 -5.90
C VAL A 153 12.04 5.00 -5.60
N LEU A 154 12.85 4.20 -4.90
CA LEU A 154 14.26 4.50 -4.62
C LEU A 154 15.21 3.97 -5.71
N LEU A 155 14.70 3.19 -6.65
CA LEU A 155 15.44 2.70 -7.82
C LEU A 155 15.69 3.82 -8.85
N SER A 156 16.36 3.46 -9.95
CA SER A 156 16.33 4.31 -11.14
C SER A 156 14.93 4.38 -11.73
N GLU A 157 14.61 5.43 -12.47
CA GLU A 157 13.30 5.62 -13.11
C GLU A 157 12.87 4.39 -13.92
N ALA A 158 13.76 3.90 -14.79
CA ALA A 158 13.49 2.72 -15.63
C ALA A 158 13.27 1.44 -14.82
N ASP A 159 14.07 1.22 -13.77
CA ASP A 159 13.92 0.06 -12.89
C ASP A 159 12.65 0.13 -12.06
N CYS A 160 12.27 1.32 -11.58
CA CYS A 160 11.02 1.54 -10.86
C CYS A 160 9.82 1.13 -11.72
N TYR A 161 9.74 1.65 -12.95
CA TYR A 161 8.64 1.30 -13.86
C TYR A 161 8.65 -0.18 -14.26
N SER A 162 9.82 -0.78 -14.41
CA SER A 162 9.95 -2.23 -14.66
C SER A 162 9.37 -3.06 -13.51
N ILE A 163 9.62 -2.69 -12.26
CA ILE A 163 9.06 -3.36 -11.08
C ILE A 163 7.54 -3.15 -11.02
N GLN A 164 7.05 -1.94 -11.27
CA GLN A 164 5.62 -1.63 -11.23
C GLN A 164 4.85 -2.37 -12.34
N ALA A 165 5.41 -2.44 -13.55
CA ALA A 165 4.84 -3.27 -14.62
C ALA A 165 4.83 -4.76 -14.24
N ALA A 166 5.88 -5.24 -13.57
CA ALA A 166 5.93 -6.62 -13.06
C ALA A 166 4.87 -6.87 -11.96
N MET A 167 4.59 -5.89 -11.09
CA MET A 167 3.49 -5.98 -10.12
C MET A 167 2.13 -6.13 -10.80
N LEU A 168 1.85 -5.32 -11.83
CA LEU A 168 0.60 -5.43 -12.61
C LEU A 168 0.49 -6.79 -13.30
N LEU A 169 1.56 -7.26 -13.93
CA LEU A 169 1.60 -8.58 -14.58
C LEU A 169 1.42 -9.72 -13.57
N HIS A 170 2.05 -9.61 -12.41
CA HIS A 170 1.88 -10.57 -11.32
C HIS A 170 0.41 -10.65 -10.86
N CYS A 171 -0.23 -9.49 -10.64
CA CYS A 171 -1.62 -9.43 -10.18
C CYS A 171 -2.61 -9.88 -11.26
N GLY A 172 -2.50 -9.38 -12.50
CA GLY A 172 -3.53 -9.56 -13.52
C GLY A 172 -3.34 -10.77 -14.43
N HIS A 173 -2.10 -11.25 -14.62
CA HIS A 173 -1.84 -12.40 -15.49
C HIS A 173 -1.57 -13.68 -14.70
N LYS A 174 -0.63 -13.62 -13.73
CA LYS A 174 -0.18 -14.82 -13.02
C LYS A 174 -1.17 -15.26 -11.95
N MET A 175 -1.55 -14.35 -11.04
CA MET A 175 -2.29 -14.70 -9.82
C MET A 175 -3.80 -14.51 -9.94
N LYS A 176 -4.25 -13.41 -10.52
CA LYS A 176 -5.67 -13.04 -10.71
C LYS A 176 -6.51 -13.02 -9.43
N ASN A 177 -5.85 -12.90 -8.26
CA ASN A 177 -6.47 -12.80 -6.95
C ASN A 177 -5.99 -11.59 -6.15
N ARG A 178 -5.18 -10.71 -6.76
CA ARG A 178 -4.47 -9.61 -6.10
C ARG A 178 -4.62 -8.31 -6.86
N PHE A 179 -4.34 -7.24 -6.15
CA PHE A 179 -4.39 -5.88 -6.65
C PHE A 179 -3.09 -5.15 -6.29
N ALA A 180 -2.47 -4.43 -7.23
CA ALA A 180 -1.24 -3.69 -7.01
C ALA A 180 -1.55 -2.25 -6.57
N ILE A 181 -0.86 -1.75 -5.55
CA ILE A 181 -0.86 -0.32 -5.18
C ILE A 181 0.50 0.25 -5.56
N LEU A 182 0.50 1.26 -6.42
CA LEU A 182 1.68 1.85 -7.02
C LEU A 182 1.86 3.31 -6.59
N ASP A 183 3.11 3.72 -6.51
CA ASP A 183 3.51 5.10 -6.25
C ASP A 183 4.08 5.75 -7.52
N VAL A 184 3.78 7.02 -7.76
CA VAL A 184 4.40 7.76 -8.86
C VAL A 184 5.87 8.03 -8.51
N TYR A 185 6.79 7.67 -9.40
CA TYR A 185 8.22 7.94 -9.21
C TYR A 185 8.49 9.44 -9.11
N ASN A 186 9.31 9.87 -8.15
CA ASN A 186 9.49 11.29 -7.79
C ASN A 186 8.17 12.01 -7.51
N GLY A 187 7.21 11.34 -6.86
CA GLY A 187 5.92 11.91 -6.51
C GLY A 187 5.96 13.01 -5.45
N ASP A 188 7.13 13.39 -4.99
CA ASP A 188 7.42 14.58 -4.18
C ASP A 188 7.54 15.86 -5.01
N LYS A 189 7.63 15.75 -6.34
CA LYS A 189 7.78 16.89 -7.25
C LYS A 189 6.45 17.36 -7.83
N GLU A 190 6.36 18.67 -8.06
CA GLU A 190 5.22 19.29 -8.72
C GLU A 190 5.07 18.86 -10.18
N ARG A 191 3.87 19.04 -10.72
CA ARG A 191 3.54 18.81 -12.13
C ARG A 191 4.14 19.92 -13.00
N THR A 192 4.76 19.55 -14.10
CA THR A 192 5.31 20.49 -15.09
C THR A 192 4.51 20.49 -16.39
N PHE A 193 3.69 19.47 -16.66
CA PHE A 193 2.88 19.28 -17.87
C PHE A 193 3.66 19.25 -19.18
N ASP A 194 4.96 18.96 -19.11
CA ASP A 194 5.87 18.76 -20.22
C ASP A 194 6.43 17.33 -20.24
N ASP A 195 7.40 17.04 -21.11
CA ASP A 195 8.04 15.72 -21.20
C ASP A 195 8.83 15.33 -19.93
N SER A 196 9.12 16.27 -19.05
CA SER A 196 9.79 16.03 -17.76
C SER A 196 8.80 15.74 -16.63
N ASP A 197 7.50 15.93 -16.85
CA ASP A 197 6.45 15.75 -15.86
C ASP A 197 6.41 14.34 -15.27
N VAL A 198 6.45 14.26 -13.95
CA VAL A 198 6.51 12.98 -13.22
C VAL A 198 5.31 12.07 -13.50
N VAL A 199 4.14 12.64 -13.71
CA VAL A 199 2.92 11.89 -14.03
C VAL A 199 2.92 11.41 -15.47
N THR A 200 3.38 12.23 -16.41
CA THR A 200 3.52 11.85 -17.83
C THR A 200 4.51 10.69 -17.96
N LYS A 201 5.68 10.80 -17.35
CA LYS A 201 6.69 9.72 -17.32
C LYS A 201 6.19 8.45 -16.66
N PHE A 202 5.47 8.55 -15.55
CA PHE A 202 4.86 7.39 -14.92
C PHE A 202 3.87 6.68 -15.87
N ARG A 203 2.99 7.43 -16.51
CA ARG A 203 1.99 6.89 -17.47
C ARG A 203 2.65 6.19 -18.65
N GLU A 204 3.75 6.71 -19.14
CA GLU A 204 4.53 6.09 -20.22
C GLU A 204 5.27 4.84 -19.72
N GLY A 205 5.97 4.94 -18.60
CA GLY A 205 6.84 3.92 -18.08
C GLY A 205 6.12 2.67 -17.57
N VAL A 206 4.92 2.81 -16.98
CA VAL A 206 4.15 1.68 -16.44
C VAL A 206 3.59 0.74 -17.52
N GLY A 207 3.64 1.15 -18.80
CA GLY A 207 3.15 0.38 -19.92
C GLY A 207 1.62 0.34 -20.02
N SER A 208 1.08 -0.62 -20.79
CA SER A 208 -0.36 -0.75 -21.05
C SER A 208 -0.98 -2.08 -20.62
N ASN A 209 -0.19 -2.97 -20.03
CA ASN A 209 -0.63 -4.31 -19.69
C ASN A 209 -1.26 -4.36 -18.29
N GLN A 210 -2.39 -5.04 -18.15
CA GLN A 210 -3.03 -5.35 -16.87
C GLN A 210 -3.37 -4.13 -15.99
N LEU A 211 -3.66 -2.98 -16.59
CA LEU A 211 -3.91 -1.70 -15.90
C LEU A 211 -5.09 -1.76 -14.92
N ALA A 212 -6.10 -2.59 -15.19
CA ALA A 212 -7.24 -2.81 -14.31
C ALA A 212 -6.88 -3.51 -12.98
N TRP A 213 -5.66 -4.04 -12.84
CA TRP A 213 -5.21 -4.78 -11.67
C TRP A 213 -4.33 -3.94 -10.73
N GLY A 214 -4.29 -2.65 -10.92
CA GLY A 214 -3.56 -1.74 -10.04
C GLY A 214 -4.16 -0.35 -9.99
N ALA A 215 -3.79 0.38 -8.94
CA ALA A 215 -4.08 1.79 -8.77
C ALA A 215 -2.80 2.52 -8.38
N ALA A 216 -2.61 3.71 -8.93
CA ALA A 216 -1.51 4.60 -8.57
C ALA A 216 -2.01 5.80 -7.77
N TYR A 217 -1.14 6.31 -6.88
CA TYR A 217 -1.43 7.45 -6.02
C TYR A 217 -0.36 8.52 -6.15
N TYR A 218 -0.78 9.77 -6.07
CA TYR A 218 0.05 10.97 -6.15
C TYR A 218 -0.61 12.10 -5.34
N PRO A 219 0.16 12.97 -4.69
CA PRO A 219 1.62 12.99 -4.53
C PRO A 219 2.12 12.17 -3.34
N PHE A 220 3.42 12.29 -3.02
CA PHE A 220 3.97 11.82 -1.75
C PHE A 220 3.37 12.63 -0.60
N LEU A 221 3.54 12.11 0.61
CA LEU A 221 2.90 12.59 1.81
C LEU A 221 3.93 13.09 2.83
N ASN A 222 3.68 14.26 3.41
CA ASN A 222 4.33 14.69 4.64
C ASN A 222 3.67 13.96 5.80
N THR A 223 4.44 13.13 6.48
CA THR A 223 3.94 12.27 7.56
C THR A 223 4.51 12.66 8.91
N SER A 224 4.00 12.05 9.96
CA SER A 224 4.56 12.11 11.32
C SER A 224 5.03 10.71 11.76
N THR A 225 5.52 9.90 10.81
CA THR A 225 5.92 8.52 11.05
C THR A 225 7.18 8.44 11.90
N THR A 226 8.19 9.25 11.59
CA THR A 226 9.42 9.37 12.38
C THR A 226 9.29 10.54 13.36
N SER A 227 9.62 10.32 14.62
CA SER A 227 9.63 11.36 15.65
C SER A 227 11.01 12.00 15.83
N GLU A 228 11.04 13.20 16.38
CA GLU A 228 12.28 13.93 16.68
C GLU A 228 13.23 13.16 17.62
N SER A 229 12.68 12.33 18.52
CA SER A 229 13.46 11.50 19.44
C SER A 229 14.21 10.33 18.76
N GLU A 230 13.83 9.99 17.54
CA GLU A 230 14.45 8.89 16.75
C GLU A 230 15.62 9.37 15.88
N ILE A 231 15.91 10.69 15.94
CA ILE A 231 16.96 11.31 15.12
C ILE A 231 18.01 11.92 16.01
N ASP A 232 19.26 11.65 15.71
CA ASP A 232 20.42 12.23 16.37
C ASP A 232 21.50 12.66 15.35
N PHE A 233 22.50 13.38 15.83
CA PHE A 233 23.60 13.89 15.02
C PHE A 233 24.45 12.78 14.38
N THR A 234 24.36 11.54 14.85
CA THR A 234 25.10 10.42 14.27
C THR A 234 24.63 10.05 12.85
N ARG A 235 23.44 10.56 12.47
CA ARG A 235 22.93 10.42 11.09
C ARG A 235 23.63 11.36 10.11
N VAL A 236 24.38 12.36 10.59
CA VAL A 236 25.22 13.20 9.72
C VAL A 236 26.50 12.44 9.40
N SER A 237 26.83 12.28 8.12
CA SER A 237 28.02 11.55 7.63
C SER A 237 29.27 12.41 7.69
N ASN A 238 29.17 13.69 7.33
CA ASN A 238 30.23 14.68 7.38
C ASN A 238 30.18 15.50 8.67
N ARG A 239 30.45 14.85 9.83
CA ARG A 239 30.31 15.47 11.15
C ARG A 239 31.25 16.67 11.34
N GLU A 240 32.38 16.68 10.68
CA GLU A 240 33.32 17.81 10.68
C GLU A 240 32.63 19.09 10.18
N SER A 241 31.86 19.01 9.11
CA SER A 241 31.09 20.16 8.60
C SER A 241 30.03 20.62 9.58
N LEU A 242 29.35 19.67 10.28
CA LEU A 242 28.39 20.03 11.33
C LEU A 242 29.07 20.74 12.51
N VAL A 243 30.26 20.27 12.94
CA VAL A 243 31.09 20.89 13.97
C VAL A 243 31.48 22.31 13.55
N GLU A 244 31.94 22.52 12.31
CA GLU A 244 32.28 23.83 11.76
C GLU A 244 31.09 24.81 11.76
N ILE A 245 29.93 24.33 11.31
CA ILE A 245 28.69 25.12 11.33
C ILE A 245 28.36 25.61 12.74
N ILE A 246 28.38 24.72 13.73
CA ILE A 246 28.03 25.06 15.10
C ILE A 246 29.10 25.98 15.72
N ASN A 247 30.41 25.74 15.49
CA ASN A 247 31.48 26.61 15.98
C ASN A 247 31.37 28.03 15.42
N THR A 248 31.09 28.16 14.12
CA THR A 248 30.84 29.46 13.47
C THR A 248 29.66 30.20 14.12
N GLU A 249 28.59 29.48 14.46
CA GLU A 249 27.42 30.04 15.15
C GLU A 249 27.82 30.50 16.58
N VAL A 250 28.60 29.72 17.32
CA VAL A 250 29.10 30.06 18.66
C VAL A 250 29.98 31.29 18.61
N GLU A 251 30.90 31.41 17.65
CA GLU A 251 31.77 32.57 17.45
C GLU A 251 30.97 33.86 17.19
N LYS A 252 30.01 33.81 16.27
CA LYS A 252 29.09 34.92 16.01
C LYS A 252 28.30 35.33 17.25
N ASN A 253 27.93 34.39 18.11
CA ASN A 253 27.21 34.70 19.36
C ASN A 253 28.11 35.31 20.42
N ILE A 254 29.41 34.96 20.44
CA ILE A 254 30.41 35.60 21.30
C ILE A 254 30.66 37.07 20.83
N GLU A 255 30.94 37.24 19.53
CA GLU A 255 31.17 38.55 18.91
C GLU A 255 30.00 39.54 19.14
N ASN A 256 28.78 39.04 19.08
CA ASN A 256 27.57 39.82 19.31
C ASN A 256 27.20 39.99 20.80
N ASN A 257 28.06 39.60 21.74
CA ASN A 257 27.84 39.64 23.19
C ASN A 257 26.59 38.88 23.68
N LYS A 258 26.12 37.92 22.93
CA LYS A 258 25.01 37.04 23.33
C LYS A 258 25.48 35.85 24.18
N LEU A 259 26.79 35.54 24.11
CA LEU A 259 27.43 34.44 24.82
C LEU A 259 28.77 34.92 25.39
N SER A 260 29.12 34.53 26.62
CA SER A 260 30.43 34.80 27.18
C SER A 260 31.48 33.83 26.64
N ASP A 261 32.74 34.26 26.53
CA ASP A 261 33.87 33.48 26.03
C ASP A 261 33.97 32.12 26.75
N ALA A 262 33.88 32.08 28.05
CA ALA A 262 33.95 30.87 28.86
C ALA A 262 32.82 29.85 28.51
N LYS A 263 31.62 30.33 28.26
CA LYS A 263 30.50 29.46 27.83
C LYS A 263 30.67 29.00 26.39
N GLY A 264 31.21 29.89 25.53
CA GLY A 264 31.52 29.56 24.16
C GLY A 264 32.54 28.42 24.04
N GLU A 265 33.64 28.51 24.77
CA GLU A 265 34.66 27.46 24.80
C GLU A 265 34.12 26.12 25.35
N ALA A 266 33.28 26.16 26.40
CA ALA A 266 32.63 24.95 26.92
C ALA A 266 31.72 24.28 25.89
N ILE A 267 31.00 25.08 25.06
CA ILE A 267 30.19 24.54 23.98
C ILE A 267 31.07 23.93 22.88
N LYS A 268 32.15 24.59 22.46
CA LYS A 268 33.10 24.08 21.48
C LYS A 268 33.74 22.74 21.90
N GLU A 269 34.04 22.57 23.19
CA GLU A 269 34.50 21.30 23.75
C GLU A 269 33.47 20.16 23.59
N ILE A 270 32.18 20.47 23.81
CA ILE A 270 31.09 19.50 23.63
C ILE A 270 30.90 19.17 22.14
N VAL A 271 30.94 20.18 21.28
CA VAL A 271 30.84 20.06 19.83
C VAL A 271 31.97 19.18 19.26
N ALA A 272 33.21 19.38 19.74
CA ALA A 272 34.34 18.54 19.31
C ALA A 272 34.14 17.04 19.63
N LYS A 273 33.44 16.69 20.71
CA LYS A 273 33.13 15.31 21.08
C LYS A 273 32.16 14.64 20.12
N MET A 274 31.45 15.38 19.25
CA MET A 274 30.53 14.79 18.26
C MET A 274 31.22 13.88 17.25
N ILE A 275 32.50 14.12 16.96
CA ILE A 275 33.26 13.36 15.98
C ILE A 275 33.38 11.91 16.42
N ASP A 276 33.81 11.70 17.69
CA ASP A 276 34.10 10.38 18.27
C ASP A 276 33.15 10.00 19.42
N ALA A 277 31.91 10.51 19.39
CA ALA A 277 30.92 10.29 20.45
C ALA A 277 30.64 8.81 20.69
N SER A 278 30.76 8.35 21.94
CA SER A 278 30.30 7.03 22.35
C SER A 278 28.76 6.97 22.43
N SER A 279 28.19 5.79 22.38
CA SER A 279 26.73 5.62 22.46
C SER A 279 26.11 6.23 23.74
N SER A 280 26.89 6.27 24.86
CA SER A 280 26.46 6.89 26.12
C SER A 280 26.41 8.43 26.06
N ASP A 281 27.23 9.05 25.19
CA ASP A 281 27.39 10.50 25.14
C ASP A 281 26.39 11.15 24.18
N ILE A 282 25.83 10.38 23.24
CA ILE A 282 24.94 10.89 22.18
C ILE A 282 23.79 11.70 22.80
N ILE A 283 23.10 11.15 23.80
CA ILE A 283 21.91 11.78 24.40
C ILE A 283 22.29 13.10 25.08
N SER A 284 23.42 13.13 25.83
CA SER A 284 23.85 14.35 26.55
C SER A 284 24.31 15.43 25.59
N ILE A 285 25.11 15.09 24.58
CA ILE A 285 25.54 16.02 23.54
C ILE A 285 24.33 16.56 22.77
N GLN A 286 23.44 15.69 22.31
CA GLN A 286 22.22 16.07 21.59
C GLN A 286 21.36 17.05 22.40
N SER A 287 21.11 16.79 23.67
CA SER A 287 20.30 17.65 24.54
C SER A 287 20.93 19.01 24.75
N THR A 288 22.25 19.05 24.90
CA THR A 288 22.99 20.32 25.04
C THR A 288 22.91 21.14 23.77
N LEU A 289 23.19 20.52 22.61
CA LEU A 289 23.15 21.20 21.31
C LEU A 289 21.76 21.72 20.96
N LYS A 290 20.71 20.97 21.24
CA LYS A 290 19.32 21.44 21.11
C LYS A 290 19.03 22.73 21.90
N THR A 291 19.67 22.88 23.02
CA THR A 291 19.45 24.05 23.88
C THR A 291 20.27 25.27 23.43
N VAL A 292 21.48 25.06 22.90
CA VAL A 292 22.44 26.14 22.66
C VAL A 292 22.61 26.56 21.21
N SER A 293 22.24 25.71 20.24
CA SER A 293 22.42 25.97 18.81
C SER A 293 21.11 25.93 18.03
N PRO A 294 20.53 27.09 17.66
CA PRO A 294 19.44 27.17 16.70
C PRO A 294 19.75 26.52 15.34
N GLY A 295 21.00 26.67 14.86
CA GLY A 295 21.44 26.06 13.61
C GLY A 295 21.37 24.54 13.66
N PHE A 296 21.80 23.93 14.76
CA PHE A 296 21.66 22.50 14.99
C PHE A 296 20.19 22.07 14.92
N ASN A 297 19.27 22.81 15.58
CA ASN A 297 17.85 22.51 15.57
C ASN A 297 17.26 22.59 14.15
N GLN A 298 17.66 23.58 13.35
CA GLN A 298 17.22 23.69 11.96
C GLN A 298 17.69 22.51 11.11
N ILE A 299 18.92 22.05 11.29
CA ILE A 299 19.46 20.87 10.59
C ILE A 299 18.68 19.63 10.99
N MET A 300 18.46 19.40 12.30
CA MET A 300 17.69 18.25 12.77
C MET A 300 16.23 18.28 12.26
N SER A 301 15.60 19.46 12.23
CA SER A 301 14.25 19.61 11.67
C SER A 301 14.21 19.28 10.19
N LYS A 302 15.15 19.78 9.38
CA LYS A 302 15.23 19.45 7.94
C LYS A 302 15.47 17.96 7.70
N MET A 303 16.31 17.30 8.51
CA MET A 303 16.50 15.86 8.45
C MET A 303 15.21 15.09 8.75
N LEU A 304 14.46 15.57 9.74
CA LEU A 304 13.17 15.00 10.13
C LEU A 304 12.14 15.15 9.01
N ASP A 305 12.05 16.34 8.42
CA ASP A 305 11.14 16.64 7.32
C ASP A 305 11.42 15.73 6.12
N GLU A 306 12.69 15.57 5.72
CA GLU A 306 13.10 14.68 4.64
C GLU A 306 12.77 13.20 4.91
N LEU A 307 12.93 12.73 6.16
CA LEU A 307 12.58 11.35 6.54
C LEU A 307 11.08 11.11 6.52
N ASN A 308 10.30 12.13 6.83
CA ASN A 308 8.85 12.05 6.90
C ASN A 308 8.14 12.24 5.55
N VAL A 309 8.89 12.48 4.47
CA VAL A 309 8.35 12.39 3.11
C VAL A 309 8.24 10.92 2.71
N MET A 310 7.02 10.43 2.54
CA MET A 310 6.73 9.02 2.29
C MET A 310 5.83 8.83 1.06
N PRO A 311 6.04 7.76 0.26
CA PRO A 311 5.12 7.37 -0.79
C PRO A 311 3.78 6.87 -0.19
N PRO A 312 2.65 7.11 -0.86
CA PRO A 312 1.32 6.85 -0.32
C PRO A 312 0.89 5.37 -0.29
N SER A 313 1.54 4.47 -1.02
CA SER A 313 1.06 3.09 -1.23
C SER A 313 0.82 2.32 0.07
N ALA A 314 1.66 2.48 1.07
CA ALA A 314 1.53 1.79 2.35
C ALA A 314 0.36 2.35 3.20
N ALA A 315 0.18 3.67 3.24
CA ALA A 315 -1.00 4.29 3.85
C ALA A 315 -2.28 3.81 3.17
N MET A 316 -2.26 3.74 1.85
CA MET A 316 -3.40 3.27 1.07
C MET A 316 -3.70 1.79 1.31
N ALA A 317 -2.70 0.93 1.46
CA ALA A 317 -2.92 -0.47 1.84
C ALA A 317 -3.63 -0.59 3.20
N GLY A 318 -3.24 0.25 4.17
CA GLY A 318 -3.94 0.36 5.46
C GLY A 318 -5.37 0.86 5.32
N ALA A 319 -5.56 1.92 4.54
CA ALA A 319 -6.88 2.47 4.24
C ALA A 319 -7.81 1.47 3.55
N TYR A 320 -7.29 0.62 2.66
CA TYR A 320 -8.05 -0.48 2.06
C TYR A 320 -8.47 -1.50 3.12
N SER A 321 -7.55 -1.89 4.02
CA SER A 321 -7.87 -2.78 5.13
C SER A 321 -8.94 -2.19 6.05
N MET A 322 -8.82 -0.92 6.40
CA MET A 322 -9.79 -0.22 7.23
C MET A 322 -11.19 -0.19 6.59
N VAL A 323 -11.28 0.18 5.31
CA VAL A 323 -12.57 0.28 4.60
C VAL A 323 -13.21 -1.09 4.41
N ASP A 324 -12.43 -2.10 4.02
CA ASP A 324 -12.95 -3.46 3.83
C ASP A 324 -13.47 -4.06 5.14
N ASN A 325 -12.76 -3.84 6.26
CA ASN A 325 -13.13 -4.36 7.56
C ASN A 325 -14.30 -3.59 8.21
N SER A 326 -14.41 -2.28 7.97
CA SER A 326 -15.45 -1.45 8.57
C SER A 326 -16.76 -1.44 7.77
N ILE A 327 -16.70 -1.62 6.46
CA ILE A 327 -17.85 -1.58 5.57
C ILE A 327 -17.89 -2.85 4.71
N ASN A 328 -17.18 -2.88 3.59
CA ASN A 328 -16.93 -4.03 2.72
C ASN A 328 -16.07 -3.61 1.50
N VAL A 329 -15.66 -4.58 0.67
CA VAL A 329 -14.83 -4.38 -0.51
C VAL A 329 -15.49 -3.56 -1.63
N ALA A 330 -16.81 -3.46 -1.66
CA ALA A 330 -17.55 -2.66 -2.66
C ALA A 330 -17.48 -1.16 -2.38
N LYS A 331 -17.13 -0.77 -1.14
CA LYS A 331 -16.85 0.63 -0.82
C LYS A 331 -15.49 1.03 -1.38
N SER A 332 -15.47 2.11 -2.18
CA SER A 332 -14.22 2.68 -2.68
C SER A 332 -13.37 3.24 -1.54
N PRO A 333 -12.05 2.98 -1.51
CA PRO A 333 -11.13 3.54 -0.51
C PRO A 333 -10.79 5.01 -0.84
N ALA A 334 -11.81 5.84 -0.88
CA ALA A 334 -11.74 7.26 -1.22
C ALA A 334 -12.69 8.09 -0.35
N ASN A 335 -12.49 9.40 -0.31
CA ASN A 335 -13.14 10.33 0.60
C ASN A 335 -12.90 9.93 2.09
N ILE A 336 -11.67 9.58 2.38
CA ILE A 336 -11.20 9.19 3.71
C ILE A 336 -9.92 9.96 4.04
N SER A 337 -9.70 10.25 5.33
CA SER A 337 -8.45 10.80 5.83
C SER A 337 -7.44 9.68 6.11
N LEU A 338 -6.15 10.02 6.06
CA LEU A 338 -5.07 9.10 6.36
C LEU A 338 -4.45 9.44 7.72
N GLY A 339 -4.25 8.43 8.55
CA GLY A 339 -3.59 8.54 9.85
C GLY A 339 -2.09 8.81 9.68
N SER A 340 -1.50 9.59 10.60
CA SER A 340 -0.10 10.01 10.57
C SER A 340 0.32 10.76 9.29
N VAL A 341 -0.63 11.32 8.55
CA VAL A 341 -0.41 12.17 7.37
C VAL A 341 -0.79 13.61 7.71
N LEU A 342 0.15 14.52 7.56
CA LEU A 342 -0.02 15.95 7.85
C LEU A 342 -0.58 16.68 6.63
N SER A 343 0.06 16.49 5.47
CA SER A 343 -0.31 17.14 4.21
C SER A 343 0.23 16.34 3.02
N PRO A 344 -0.31 16.52 1.81
CA PRO A 344 0.41 16.12 0.61
C PRO A 344 1.64 17.03 0.41
N VAL A 345 2.71 16.49 -0.19
CA VAL A 345 3.93 17.26 -0.50
C VAL A 345 3.64 18.31 -1.58
N VAL A 346 2.78 17.96 -2.53
CA VAL A 346 2.36 18.84 -3.64
C VAL A 346 0.89 19.20 -3.49
N ASN A 347 0.57 20.47 -3.65
CA ASN A 347 -0.82 20.93 -3.66
C ASN A 347 -1.46 20.65 -5.04
N ILE A 348 -2.52 19.84 -5.04
CA ILE A 348 -3.28 19.50 -6.25
C ILE A 348 -4.41 20.51 -6.48
N THR A 349 -4.37 21.24 -7.59
CA THR A 349 -5.43 22.13 -8.03
C THR A 349 -6.61 21.35 -8.62
N GLN A 350 -7.71 22.02 -8.91
CA GLN A 350 -8.86 21.40 -9.58
C GLN A 350 -8.47 20.91 -10.99
N GLU A 351 -7.72 21.69 -11.74
CA GLU A 351 -7.23 21.36 -13.09
C GLU A 351 -6.28 20.15 -13.06
N ASN A 352 -5.34 20.13 -12.12
CA ASN A 352 -4.46 18.97 -11.91
C ASN A 352 -5.25 17.71 -11.59
N GLN A 353 -6.30 17.83 -10.77
CA GLN A 353 -7.19 16.72 -10.43
C GLN A 353 -7.94 16.17 -11.65
N GLU A 354 -8.40 17.03 -12.56
CA GLU A 354 -9.11 16.63 -13.77
C GLU A 354 -8.21 15.79 -14.68
N ASP A 355 -6.96 16.22 -14.92
CA ASP A 355 -6.00 15.45 -15.70
C ASP A 355 -5.62 14.11 -15.00
N LEU A 356 -5.42 14.14 -13.69
CA LEU A 356 -5.11 12.90 -12.95
C LEU A 356 -6.23 11.88 -13.07
N ASN A 357 -7.48 12.33 -12.97
CA ASN A 357 -8.65 11.47 -12.95
C ASN A 357 -9.07 10.97 -14.33
N THR A 358 -9.10 11.87 -15.32
CA THR A 358 -9.60 11.59 -16.69
C THR A 358 -8.59 11.97 -17.77
N PRO A 359 -7.41 11.38 -17.79
CA PRO A 359 -6.38 11.72 -18.75
C PRO A 359 -6.72 11.23 -20.17
N LEU A 360 -6.17 11.89 -21.18
CA LEU A 360 -6.34 11.51 -22.59
C LEU A 360 -5.82 10.11 -22.91
N ASN A 361 -4.73 9.69 -22.26
CA ASN A 361 -4.14 8.35 -22.44
C ASN A 361 -4.84 7.26 -21.64
N GLY A 362 -5.88 7.58 -20.87
CA GLY A 362 -6.70 6.65 -20.12
C GLY A 362 -6.08 6.08 -18.84
N LYS A 363 -4.87 6.49 -18.47
CA LYS A 363 -4.20 5.98 -17.26
C LYS A 363 -4.47 6.90 -16.07
N SER A 364 -5.55 6.62 -15.33
CA SER A 364 -5.96 7.42 -14.16
C SER A 364 -5.02 7.23 -12.98
N ILE A 365 -4.77 8.32 -12.26
CA ILE A 365 -3.99 8.36 -11.03
C ILE A 365 -4.85 9.00 -9.94
N ASN A 366 -4.88 8.39 -8.75
CA ASN A 366 -5.69 8.86 -7.66
C ASN A 366 -4.97 9.95 -6.89
N ALA A 367 -5.58 11.13 -6.80
CA ALA A 367 -5.02 12.24 -6.06
C ALA A 367 -5.24 12.12 -4.55
N ILE A 368 -4.26 12.54 -3.76
CA ILE A 368 -4.41 12.82 -2.34
C ILE A 368 -4.22 14.33 -2.17
N ARG A 369 -5.22 15.02 -1.65
CA ARG A 369 -5.21 16.48 -1.59
C ARG A 369 -5.81 17.03 -0.31
N SER A 370 -5.39 18.24 0.04
CA SER A 370 -5.92 18.97 1.20
C SER A 370 -7.16 19.76 0.83
N PHE A 371 -8.15 19.75 1.71
CA PHE A 371 -9.38 20.53 1.61
C PHE A 371 -9.54 21.45 2.81
N THR A 372 -9.92 22.69 2.57
CA THR A 372 -10.20 23.66 3.64
C THR A 372 -11.30 23.11 4.57
N GLY A 373 -10.99 23.02 5.86
CA GLY A 373 -11.93 22.54 6.87
C GLY A 373 -12.16 21.02 6.93
N LYS A 374 -11.54 20.23 6.02
CA LYS A 374 -11.66 18.76 6.01
C LYS A 374 -10.33 18.02 6.16
N GLY A 375 -9.19 18.76 6.03
CA GLY A 375 -7.86 18.17 6.05
C GLY A 375 -7.48 17.43 4.76
N THR A 376 -6.51 16.52 4.85
CA THR A 376 -5.99 15.73 3.73
C THR A 376 -6.86 14.50 3.50
N LEU A 377 -7.37 14.36 2.28
CA LEU A 377 -8.24 13.26 1.89
C LEU A 377 -7.73 12.54 0.64
N VAL A 378 -7.97 11.25 0.58
CA VAL A 378 -7.85 10.46 -0.65
C VAL A 378 -9.02 10.84 -1.56
N TRP A 379 -8.73 11.39 -2.76
CA TRP A 379 -9.75 11.95 -3.65
C TRP A 379 -9.70 11.33 -5.03
N GLY A 380 -9.65 10.00 -5.08
CA GLY A 380 -9.67 9.18 -6.29
C GLY A 380 -9.96 7.73 -5.96
N ALA A 381 -10.66 7.04 -6.86
CA ALA A 381 -11.09 5.65 -6.69
C ALA A 381 -10.96 4.82 -7.97
N ARG A 382 -10.07 5.22 -8.88
CA ARG A 382 -9.90 4.58 -10.18
C ARG A 382 -8.71 3.66 -10.22
N THR A 383 -8.85 2.59 -10.98
CA THR A 383 -7.71 1.77 -11.43
C THR A 383 -6.89 2.55 -12.46
N LEU A 384 -5.73 2.04 -12.81
CA LEU A 384 -4.94 2.60 -13.92
C LEU A 384 -5.67 2.50 -15.28
N ASP A 385 -6.68 1.63 -15.42
CA ASP A 385 -7.51 1.48 -16.61
C ASP A 385 -8.73 2.44 -16.56
N GLY A 386 -8.46 3.72 -16.53
CA GLY A 386 -9.47 4.77 -16.35
C GLY A 386 -10.46 4.92 -17.49
N ASN A 387 -10.14 4.44 -18.69
CA ASN A 387 -11.04 4.45 -19.85
C ASN A 387 -11.96 3.23 -19.94
N SER A 388 -11.70 2.17 -19.18
CA SER A 388 -12.54 0.99 -19.18
C SER A 388 -13.90 1.27 -18.57
N GLN A 389 -14.97 0.95 -19.30
CA GLN A 389 -16.32 1.05 -18.74
C GLN A 389 -16.57 0.03 -17.61
N ASP A 390 -15.92 -1.12 -17.67
CA ASP A 390 -16.12 -2.21 -16.72
C ASP A 390 -15.16 -2.14 -15.54
N TRP A 391 -13.89 -1.76 -15.75
CA TRP A 391 -12.82 -1.93 -14.77
C TRP A 391 -12.22 -0.64 -14.23
N LYS A 392 -12.74 0.53 -14.59
CA LYS A 392 -12.19 1.82 -14.16
C LYS A 392 -12.21 2.06 -12.65
N TYR A 393 -13.06 1.37 -11.89
CA TYR A 393 -13.18 1.56 -10.44
C TYR A 393 -12.49 0.46 -9.63
N ILE A 394 -11.70 0.86 -8.65
CA ILE A 394 -10.98 -0.03 -7.73
C ILE A 394 -11.96 -0.98 -7.03
N SER A 395 -13.07 -0.47 -6.50
CA SER A 395 -14.08 -1.26 -5.81
C SER A 395 -14.69 -2.33 -6.72
N VAL A 396 -14.99 -2.01 -7.98
CA VAL A 396 -15.56 -2.96 -8.93
C VAL A 396 -14.60 -4.10 -9.22
N ARG A 397 -13.32 -3.78 -9.53
CA ARG A 397 -12.30 -4.82 -9.82
C ARG A 397 -12.05 -5.71 -8.60
N ARG A 398 -11.93 -5.13 -7.42
CA ARG A 398 -11.67 -5.88 -6.18
C ARG A 398 -12.89 -6.72 -5.78
N THR A 399 -14.10 -6.19 -5.88
CA THR A 399 -15.34 -6.95 -5.63
C THR A 399 -15.46 -8.14 -6.56
N MET A 400 -15.20 -7.95 -7.87
CA MET A 400 -15.23 -9.07 -8.81
C MET A 400 -14.19 -10.13 -8.45
N THR A 401 -12.98 -9.72 -8.13
CA THR A 401 -11.92 -10.65 -7.69
C THR A 401 -12.33 -11.43 -6.44
N TYR A 402 -12.93 -10.76 -5.45
CA TYR A 402 -13.45 -11.39 -4.24
C TYR A 402 -14.52 -12.45 -4.56
N LEU A 403 -15.49 -12.11 -5.41
CA LEU A 403 -16.55 -13.04 -5.82
C LEU A 403 -15.97 -14.24 -6.59
N GLU A 404 -15.10 -13.98 -7.56
CA GLU A 404 -14.42 -15.00 -8.36
C GLU A 404 -13.66 -16.00 -7.46
N GLN A 405 -12.86 -15.49 -6.51
CA GLN A 405 -12.06 -16.34 -5.62
C GLN A 405 -12.90 -17.11 -4.60
N SER A 406 -13.95 -16.50 -4.05
CA SER A 406 -14.87 -17.16 -3.11
C SER A 406 -15.64 -18.30 -3.80
N ILE A 407 -16.16 -18.06 -5.01
CA ILE A 407 -16.88 -19.07 -5.80
C ILE A 407 -15.91 -20.17 -6.23
N LYS A 408 -14.70 -19.83 -6.66
CA LYS A 408 -13.65 -20.79 -7.01
C LYS A 408 -13.36 -21.73 -5.84
N SER A 409 -13.08 -21.19 -4.66
CA SER A 409 -12.79 -21.98 -3.45
C SER A 409 -13.94 -22.92 -3.09
N ALA A 410 -15.18 -22.44 -3.14
CA ALA A 410 -16.35 -23.28 -2.90
C ALA A 410 -16.51 -24.38 -3.96
N SER A 411 -16.18 -24.09 -5.22
CA SER A 411 -16.27 -25.05 -6.33
C SER A 411 -15.24 -26.17 -6.24
N GLU A 412 -14.11 -25.95 -5.54
CA GLU A 412 -13.07 -26.96 -5.32
C GLU A 412 -13.61 -28.21 -4.57
N ALA A 413 -14.62 -28.03 -3.70
CA ALA A 413 -15.27 -29.14 -2.99
C ALA A 413 -16.03 -30.11 -3.92
N PHE A 414 -16.34 -29.67 -5.14
CA PHE A 414 -17.07 -30.48 -6.14
C PHE A 414 -16.15 -31.12 -7.17
N VAL A 415 -14.85 -30.89 -7.10
CA VAL A 415 -13.87 -31.56 -7.97
C VAL A 415 -13.90 -33.07 -7.69
N PHE A 416 -13.94 -33.87 -8.74
CA PHE A 416 -14.15 -35.34 -8.70
C PHE A 416 -15.54 -35.80 -8.27
N SER A 417 -16.51 -34.91 -8.04
CA SER A 417 -17.91 -35.29 -7.83
C SER A 417 -18.53 -35.78 -9.18
N PRO A 418 -19.55 -36.64 -9.16
CA PRO A 418 -20.25 -37.06 -10.36
C PRO A 418 -20.79 -35.86 -11.16
N ASN A 419 -20.50 -35.82 -12.48
CA ASN A 419 -20.97 -34.75 -13.35
C ASN A 419 -22.42 -34.98 -13.77
N ASN A 420 -23.38 -34.74 -12.86
CA ASN A 420 -24.80 -35.02 -13.05
C ASN A 420 -25.70 -33.87 -12.51
N SER A 421 -27.00 -33.99 -12.78
CA SER A 421 -28.00 -32.97 -12.39
C SER A 421 -28.04 -32.68 -10.90
N THR A 422 -27.76 -33.66 -10.03
CA THR A 422 -27.74 -33.47 -8.57
C THR A 422 -26.59 -32.57 -8.15
N THR A 423 -25.38 -32.84 -8.66
CA THR A 423 -24.19 -32.00 -8.41
C THR A 423 -24.38 -30.57 -8.95
N TRP A 424 -24.97 -30.44 -10.16
CA TRP A 424 -25.23 -29.12 -10.76
C TRP A 424 -26.21 -28.31 -9.95
N SER A 425 -27.30 -28.93 -9.47
CA SER A 425 -28.32 -28.31 -8.65
C SER A 425 -27.76 -27.86 -7.27
N THR A 426 -26.93 -28.71 -6.65
CA THR A 426 -26.30 -28.39 -5.39
C THR A 426 -25.32 -27.21 -5.55
N LEU A 427 -24.43 -27.25 -6.53
CA LEU A 427 -23.48 -26.18 -6.79
C LEU A 427 -24.17 -24.87 -7.14
N ARG A 428 -25.23 -24.91 -7.99
CA ARG A 428 -26.05 -23.73 -8.30
C ARG A 428 -26.65 -23.12 -7.03
N SER A 429 -27.26 -23.93 -6.17
CA SER A 429 -27.87 -23.44 -4.93
C SER A 429 -26.82 -22.84 -3.99
N THR A 430 -25.67 -23.49 -3.84
CA THR A 430 -24.55 -23.00 -3.01
C THR A 430 -24.09 -21.61 -3.46
N VAL A 431 -23.84 -21.45 -4.77
CA VAL A 431 -23.38 -20.17 -5.34
C VAL A 431 -24.50 -19.11 -5.29
N SER A 432 -25.76 -19.48 -5.58
CA SER A 432 -26.89 -18.56 -5.51
C SER A 432 -27.11 -18.05 -4.09
N ASN A 433 -27.04 -18.91 -3.07
CA ASN A 433 -27.17 -18.51 -1.68
C ASN A 433 -26.04 -17.54 -1.26
N PHE A 434 -24.82 -17.82 -1.68
CA PHE A 434 -23.69 -16.90 -1.46
C PHE A 434 -23.96 -15.53 -2.09
N LEU A 435 -24.32 -15.48 -3.37
CA LEU A 435 -24.60 -14.24 -4.08
C LEU A 435 -25.80 -13.47 -3.50
N THR A 436 -26.84 -14.17 -3.01
CA THR A 436 -27.94 -13.57 -2.29
C THR A 436 -27.46 -12.84 -1.03
N ASN A 437 -26.56 -13.48 -0.27
CA ASN A 437 -25.96 -12.85 0.92
C ASN A 437 -25.11 -11.62 0.53
N GLN A 438 -24.36 -11.70 -0.57
CA GLN A 438 -23.57 -10.55 -1.06
C GLN A 438 -24.46 -9.40 -1.54
N TRP A 439 -25.57 -9.71 -2.21
CA TRP A 439 -26.58 -8.72 -2.62
C TRP A 439 -27.22 -8.05 -1.39
N SER A 440 -27.64 -8.83 -0.38
CA SER A 440 -28.19 -8.30 0.87
C SER A 440 -27.19 -7.41 1.64
N SER A 441 -25.88 -7.69 1.48
CA SER A 441 -24.80 -6.88 2.06
C SER A 441 -24.42 -5.65 1.21
N GLY A 442 -25.13 -5.42 0.09
CA GLY A 442 -24.94 -4.24 -0.76
C GLY A 442 -23.74 -4.30 -1.72
N LEU A 443 -23.18 -5.48 -1.98
CA LEU A 443 -22.10 -5.64 -2.97
C LEU A 443 -22.63 -5.70 -4.40
N LEU A 444 -23.85 -6.19 -4.58
CA LEU A 444 -24.49 -6.32 -5.88
C LEU A 444 -25.63 -5.31 -6.03
N ALA A 445 -25.78 -4.79 -7.24
CA ALA A 445 -26.86 -3.88 -7.63
C ALA A 445 -28.08 -4.70 -8.06
N GLY A 446 -29.25 -4.06 -8.06
CA GLY A 446 -30.51 -4.65 -8.47
C GLY A 446 -31.57 -4.55 -7.39
N SER A 447 -32.84 -4.40 -7.79
CA SER A 447 -33.99 -4.34 -6.90
C SER A 447 -34.44 -5.71 -6.42
N SER A 448 -34.06 -6.76 -7.16
CA SER A 448 -34.33 -8.16 -6.84
C SER A 448 -33.07 -9.02 -7.05
N THR A 449 -33.09 -10.24 -6.57
CA THR A 449 -32.01 -11.22 -6.81
C THR A 449 -31.83 -11.52 -8.29
N ASP A 450 -32.90 -11.54 -9.07
CA ASP A 450 -32.87 -11.82 -10.51
C ASP A 450 -32.21 -10.69 -11.31
N ASP A 451 -32.30 -9.43 -10.83
CA ASP A 451 -31.60 -8.28 -11.40
C ASP A 451 -30.12 -8.26 -10.99
N ALA A 452 -29.83 -8.78 -9.79
CA ALA A 452 -28.49 -8.71 -9.19
C ALA A 452 -27.54 -9.77 -9.72
N PHE A 453 -28.02 -11.00 -9.94
CA PHE A 453 -27.17 -12.06 -10.44
C PHE A 453 -27.93 -13.19 -11.13
N GLN A 454 -27.21 -13.96 -11.95
CA GLN A 454 -27.73 -15.17 -12.58
C GLN A 454 -26.67 -16.29 -12.54
N VAL A 455 -27.06 -17.47 -12.06
CA VAL A 455 -26.20 -18.66 -12.03
C VAL A 455 -26.78 -19.73 -12.94
N GLN A 456 -26.03 -20.15 -13.94
CA GLN A 456 -26.44 -21.15 -14.93
C GLN A 456 -25.47 -22.33 -14.91
N ILE A 457 -26.01 -23.54 -14.79
CA ILE A 457 -25.30 -24.80 -14.92
C ILE A 457 -26.27 -25.82 -15.55
N GLY A 458 -25.90 -26.51 -16.61
CA GLY A 458 -26.73 -27.56 -17.16
C GLY A 458 -26.34 -27.98 -18.56
N LEU A 459 -26.76 -29.19 -18.90
CA LEU A 459 -26.67 -29.72 -20.28
C LEU A 459 -27.58 -28.89 -21.20
N GLY A 460 -27.06 -28.50 -22.35
CA GLY A 460 -27.77 -27.66 -23.32
C GLY A 460 -27.81 -26.16 -22.93
N THR A 461 -27.37 -25.79 -21.70
CA THR A 461 -27.31 -24.40 -21.23
C THR A 461 -25.87 -23.90 -21.19
N THR A 462 -25.01 -24.58 -20.44
CA THR A 462 -23.59 -24.22 -20.28
C THR A 462 -22.64 -25.32 -20.71
N MET A 463 -23.14 -26.55 -20.91
CA MET A 463 -22.37 -27.71 -21.26
C MET A 463 -23.01 -28.46 -22.44
N THR A 464 -22.16 -29.07 -23.23
CA THR A 464 -22.52 -30.06 -24.27
C THR A 464 -22.36 -31.48 -23.73
N SER A 465 -22.90 -32.49 -24.45
CA SER A 465 -22.67 -33.89 -24.10
C SER A 465 -21.18 -34.28 -24.13
N ASN A 466 -20.41 -33.67 -25.03
CA ASN A 466 -18.96 -33.88 -25.10
C ASN A 466 -18.24 -33.34 -23.87
N ASP A 467 -18.62 -32.12 -23.35
CA ASP A 467 -18.04 -31.58 -22.11
C ASP A 467 -18.22 -32.58 -20.95
N ILE A 468 -19.40 -33.26 -20.87
CA ILE A 468 -19.65 -34.24 -19.80
C ILE A 468 -18.78 -35.49 -20.00
N LEU A 469 -18.60 -35.97 -21.22
CA LEU A 469 -17.71 -37.09 -21.51
C LEU A 469 -16.26 -36.78 -21.22
N ASP A 470 -15.83 -35.53 -21.44
CA ASP A 470 -14.49 -35.02 -21.14
C ASP A 470 -14.31 -34.66 -19.65
N GLY A 471 -15.33 -34.89 -18.81
CA GLY A 471 -15.29 -34.58 -17.38
C GLY A 471 -15.33 -33.08 -17.07
N ILE A 472 -15.79 -32.25 -18.01
CA ILE A 472 -15.83 -30.77 -17.84
C ILE A 472 -17.20 -30.35 -17.30
N LEU A 473 -17.22 -29.66 -16.16
CA LEU A 473 -18.38 -28.95 -15.63
C LEU A 473 -18.20 -27.45 -15.87
N ARG A 474 -19.16 -26.83 -16.58
CA ARG A 474 -19.15 -25.36 -16.84
C ARG A 474 -20.29 -24.70 -16.11
N MET A 475 -19.93 -23.66 -15.34
CA MET A 475 -20.85 -22.77 -14.68
C MET A 475 -20.67 -21.36 -15.23
N THR A 476 -21.77 -20.68 -15.53
CA THR A 476 -21.76 -19.26 -15.90
C THR A 476 -22.44 -18.46 -14.79
N VAL A 477 -21.70 -17.49 -14.26
CA VAL A 477 -22.19 -16.57 -13.24
C VAL A 477 -22.16 -15.16 -13.81
N LYS A 478 -23.32 -14.49 -13.84
CA LYS A 478 -23.45 -13.08 -14.21
C LYS A 478 -23.79 -12.29 -12.98
N VAL A 479 -23.14 -11.17 -12.74
CA VAL A 479 -23.35 -10.32 -11.55
C VAL A 479 -23.40 -8.85 -11.94
N ALA A 480 -24.28 -8.11 -11.29
CA ALA A 480 -24.36 -6.65 -11.38
C ALA A 480 -23.67 -6.04 -10.17
N ILE A 481 -22.43 -5.58 -10.34
CA ILE A 481 -21.63 -5.00 -9.24
C ILE A 481 -22.03 -3.55 -9.02
N VAL A 482 -22.11 -3.11 -7.75
CA VAL A 482 -22.35 -1.72 -7.37
C VAL A 482 -21.17 -0.85 -7.80
N ARG A 483 -21.46 0.28 -8.42
CA ARG A 483 -20.47 1.27 -8.84
C ARG A 483 -20.54 2.51 -7.95
N PRO A 484 -19.40 3.15 -7.63
CA PRO A 484 -19.42 4.36 -6.83
C PRO A 484 -20.04 5.53 -7.59
N ALA A 485 -20.74 6.43 -6.89
CA ALA A 485 -21.14 7.72 -7.42
C ALA A 485 -19.94 8.68 -7.32
N GLU A 486 -19.21 8.84 -8.42
CA GLU A 486 -18.03 9.72 -8.49
C GLU A 486 -18.46 11.20 -8.71
N PHE A 487 -19.52 11.43 -9.49
CA PHE A 487 -20.03 12.76 -9.80
C PHE A 487 -21.47 12.88 -9.30
N ILE A 488 -21.73 13.92 -8.50
CA ILE A 488 -23.07 14.28 -8.02
C ILE A 488 -23.43 15.63 -8.64
N VAL A 489 -24.47 15.64 -9.46
CA VAL A 489 -24.98 16.87 -10.07
C VAL A 489 -26.21 17.34 -9.30
N LEU A 490 -26.15 18.55 -8.76
CA LEU A 490 -27.26 19.18 -8.07
C LEU A 490 -27.85 20.27 -8.98
N THR A 491 -29.11 20.12 -9.35
CA THR A 491 -29.83 21.12 -10.13
C THR A 491 -30.77 21.91 -9.21
N PHE A 492 -30.59 23.22 -9.15
CA PHE A 492 -31.47 24.13 -8.42
C PHE A 492 -32.31 24.90 -9.41
N GLU A 493 -33.63 24.76 -9.32
CA GLU A 493 -34.57 25.53 -10.11
C GLU A 493 -35.34 26.51 -9.20
N GLN A 494 -35.33 27.80 -9.58
CA GLN A 494 -36.12 28.77 -8.84
C GLN A 494 -37.59 28.67 -9.29
N LYS A 495 -38.47 28.29 -8.37
CA LYS A 495 -39.90 28.27 -8.62
C LYS A 495 -40.41 29.72 -8.63
N GLN A 496 -41.03 30.15 -9.73
CA GLN A 496 -41.71 31.45 -9.79
C GLN A 496 -42.90 31.45 -8.82
N GLN A 497 -43.01 32.52 -8.03
CA GLN A 497 -44.16 32.73 -7.16
C GLN A 497 -45.36 32.95 -8.07
N GLN A 498 -46.33 32.02 -8.03
CA GLN A 498 -47.63 32.24 -8.64
C GLN A 498 -48.38 33.25 -7.75
N SER A 499 -48.65 34.44 -8.29
CA SER A 499 -49.47 35.47 -7.68
C SER A 499 -50.95 35.11 -7.79
#